data_aaf39c2224a42636867a87bd53f8321b
#
_entry.id   aaf39c2224a42636867a87bd53f8321b
#
_cell.length_a   1.000
_cell.length_b   1.000
_cell.length_c   1.000
_cell.angle_alpha   90.00
_cell.angle_beta   90.00
_cell.angle_gamma   90.00
#
_symmetry.space_group_name_H-M   'P 1'
#
loop_
_entity.id
_entity.type
_entity.pdbx_description
1 polymer ?
#
loop_
_entity_poly.entity_id
_entity_poly.type
_entity_poly.pdbx_seq_one_letter_code
_entity_poly.pdbx_strand_id
1 'polypeptide(L)'
;MTLNKSLILPTFLFLFAVCAYFISFPSMISAEPFVKGAKLCEECHEEEFKVWEKTKHYTSFRTVHREPKDASKPSPKKILKAVGGQKRMKRNKTCYLCHYTLEKKDADAKHQIKSGTSCESCHGASSDWLPLHDNYGGKDVKREAEAADHKVKRIADATAAGLIWSTMKYEIAENCMTCHGLANPNLKADDLA
;
A
#
# COMPACT_ATOMS: atom_id res chain seq x y z
N MET A 1 30.67 59.01 -10.17
CA MET A 1 30.67 57.55 -10.36
C MET A 1 29.32 57.17 -10.97
N THR A 2 29.19 57.14 -12.27
CA THR A 2 27.93 56.87 -12.99
C THR A 2 27.78 55.37 -13.18
N LEU A 3 26.83 54.74 -12.47
CA LEU A 3 26.49 53.33 -12.66
C LEU A 3 25.94 53.13 -14.08
N ASN A 4 26.58 52.22 -14.81
CA ASN A 4 26.25 51.92 -16.20
C ASN A 4 24.93 51.15 -16.26
N LYS A 5 23.82 51.83 -16.52
CA LYS A 5 22.44 51.27 -16.58
C LYS A 5 22.25 50.22 -17.68
N SER A 6 23.17 50.09 -18.60
CA SER A 6 23.08 49.14 -19.73
C SER A 6 23.37 47.69 -19.39
N LEU A 7 23.98 47.41 -18.23
CA LEU A 7 24.36 46.01 -17.85
C LEU A 7 23.31 45.31 -16.96
N ILE A 8 22.37 46.07 -16.39
CA ILE A 8 21.41 45.50 -15.42
C ILE A 8 20.22 44.85 -16.13
N LEU A 9 19.82 45.36 -17.31
CA LEU A 9 18.64 44.92 -18.04
C LEU A 9 18.76 43.46 -18.58
N PRO A 10 19.87 43.05 -19.22
CA PRO A 10 20.01 41.68 -19.72
C PRO A 10 20.13 40.65 -18.60
N THR A 11 20.69 40.99 -17.44
CA THR A 11 20.84 40.08 -16.31
C THR A 11 19.49 39.77 -15.65
N PHE A 12 18.61 40.76 -15.57
CA PHE A 12 17.25 40.57 -15.05
C PHE A 12 16.39 39.74 -15.99
N LEU A 13 16.49 39.93 -17.31
CA LEU A 13 15.76 39.11 -18.28
C LEU A 13 16.22 37.63 -18.26
N PHE A 14 17.53 37.39 -18.08
CA PHE A 14 18.06 36.02 -18.01
C PHE A 14 17.62 35.29 -16.73
N LEU A 15 17.61 35.97 -15.59
CA LEU A 15 17.10 35.43 -14.32
C LEU A 15 15.60 35.11 -14.39
N PHE A 16 14.80 35.97 -15.04
CA PHE A 16 13.36 35.70 -15.22
C PHE A 16 13.10 34.52 -16.15
N ALA A 17 13.89 34.36 -17.24
CA ALA A 17 13.77 33.23 -18.16
C ALA A 17 14.15 31.88 -17.47
N VAL A 18 15.19 31.88 -16.64
CA VAL A 18 15.60 30.68 -15.88
C VAL A 18 14.56 30.32 -14.82
N CYS A 19 14.00 31.28 -14.11
CA CYS A 19 12.91 31.02 -13.16
C CYS A 19 11.64 30.49 -13.85
N ALA A 20 11.27 31.06 -15.01
CA ALA A 20 10.10 30.61 -15.78
C ALA A 20 10.29 29.18 -16.32
N TYR A 21 11.52 28.77 -16.65
CA TYR A 21 11.82 27.42 -17.11
C TYR A 21 11.65 26.36 -15.99
N PHE A 22 12.01 26.70 -14.74
CA PHE A 22 11.81 25.80 -13.60
C PHE A 22 10.35 25.64 -13.16
N ILE A 23 9.48 26.61 -13.44
CA ILE A 23 8.05 26.56 -13.09
C ILE A 23 7.26 25.70 -14.11
N SER A 24 7.81 25.45 -15.30
CA SER A 24 7.11 24.79 -16.41
C SER A 24 7.26 23.27 -16.45
N PHE A 25 7.98 22.63 -15.51
CA PHE A 25 7.95 21.19 -15.39
C PHE A 25 6.68 20.77 -14.63
N PRO A 26 5.69 20.16 -15.31
CA PRO A 26 4.60 19.53 -14.60
C PRO A 26 5.21 18.45 -13.73
N SER A 27 5.15 18.60 -12.42
CA SER A 27 5.38 17.48 -11.51
C SER A 27 4.39 16.42 -11.93
N MET A 28 4.87 15.34 -12.54
CA MET A 28 4.06 14.15 -12.73
C MET A 28 3.77 13.61 -11.32
N ILE A 29 2.66 14.05 -10.74
CA ILE A 29 2.12 13.45 -9.53
C ILE A 29 1.65 12.07 -9.98
N SER A 30 2.52 11.07 -9.86
CA SER A 30 2.10 9.68 -9.98
C SER A 30 1.04 9.46 -8.91
N ALA A 31 -0.10 8.92 -9.30
CA ALA A 31 -1.13 8.54 -8.34
C ALA A 31 -0.52 7.51 -7.37
N GLU A 32 -0.80 7.67 -6.08
CA GLU A 32 -0.30 6.73 -5.08
C GLU A 32 -0.85 5.31 -5.36
N PRO A 33 0.00 4.26 -5.35
CA PRO A 33 -0.44 2.90 -5.57
C PRO A 33 -1.58 2.51 -4.62
N PHE A 34 -2.53 1.74 -5.11
CA PHE A 34 -3.69 1.33 -4.33
C PHE A 34 -3.90 -0.18 -4.36
N VAL A 35 -4.56 -0.68 -3.33
CA VAL A 35 -4.89 -2.09 -3.16
C VAL A 35 -6.09 -2.47 -4.04
N LYS A 36 -5.95 -3.51 -4.84
CA LYS A 36 -7.01 -4.02 -5.73
C LYS A 36 -7.84 -5.14 -5.10
N GLY A 37 -7.27 -5.84 -4.14
CA GLY A 37 -7.93 -6.87 -3.36
C GLY A 37 -7.54 -8.31 -3.69
N ALA A 38 -7.59 -9.17 -2.69
CA ALA A 38 -7.10 -10.54 -2.74
C ALA A 38 -7.76 -11.43 -3.81
N LYS A 39 -8.98 -11.12 -4.24
CA LYS A 39 -9.69 -11.91 -5.26
C LYS A 39 -8.97 -11.93 -6.61
N LEU A 40 -8.25 -10.87 -6.97
CA LEU A 40 -7.44 -10.86 -8.19
C LEU A 40 -6.22 -11.78 -8.09
N CYS A 41 -5.68 -11.95 -6.90
CA CYS A 41 -4.56 -12.87 -6.67
C CYS A 41 -5.00 -14.34 -6.77
N GLU A 42 -6.22 -14.67 -6.32
CA GLU A 42 -6.78 -16.02 -6.34
C GLU A 42 -6.80 -16.63 -7.74
N GLU A 43 -7.01 -15.83 -8.79
CA GLU A 43 -7.11 -16.31 -10.18
C GLU A 43 -5.86 -17.09 -10.62
N CYS A 44 -4.68 -16.76 -10.09
CA CYS A 44 -3.41 -17.43 -10.41
C CYS A 44 -2.74 -18.09 -9.19
N HIS A 45 -3.10 -17.65 -7.96
CA HIS A 45 -2.53 -18.10 -6.69
C HIS A 45 -3.57 -18.81 -5.80
N GLU A 46 -4.32 -19.74 -6.41
CA GLU A 46 -5.42 -20.44 -5.73
C GLU A 46 -4.98 -21.21 -4.49
N GLU A 47 -3.80 -21.86 -4.53
CA GLU A 47 -3.30 -22.62 -3.39
C GLU A 47 -2.88 -21.74 -2.21
N GLU A 48 -2.18 -20.65 -2.48
CA GLU A 48 -1.82 -19.63 -1.48
C GLU A 48 -3.06 -18.97 -0.89
N PHE A 49 -4.07 -18.72 -1.74
CA PHE A 49 -5.36 -18.16 -1.31
C PHE A 49 -6.08 -19.10 -0.34
N LYS A 50 -6.15 -20.40 -0.63
CA LYS A 50 -6.73 -21.43 0.25
C LYS A 50 -6.01 -21.53 1.60
N VAL A 51 -4.68 -21.34 1.60
CA VAL A 51 -3.91 -21.30 2.84
C VAL A 51 -4.26 -20.04 3.64
N TRP A 52 -4.29 -18.86 2.98
CA TRP A 52 -4.62 -17.58 3.61
C TRP A 52 -6.03 -17.60 4.24
N GLU A 53 -7.05 -18.17 3.59
CA GLU A 53 -8.41 -18.26 4.10
C GLU A 53 -8.50 -18.97 5.46
N LYS A 54 -7.54 -19.84 5.78
CA LYS A 54 -7.48 -20.55 7.07
C LYS A 54 -6.76 -19.76 8.17
N THR A 55 -6.14 -18.62 7.83
CA THR A 55 -5.37 -17.82 8.78
C THR A 55 -6.24 -16.93 9.67
N LYS A 56 -5.64 -16.43 10.75
CA LYS A 56 -6.26 -15.38 11.58
C LYS A 56 -6.43 -14.07 10.84
N HIS A 57 -5.55 -13.72 9.91
CA HIS A 57 -5.67 -12.54 9.08
C HIS A 57 -6.97 -12.53 8.28
N TYR A 58 -7.32 -13.64 7.65
CA TYR A 58 -8.60 -13.76 6.94
C TYR A 58 -9.79 -13.81 7.89
N THR A 59 -9.74 -14.70 8.87
CA THR A 59 -10.90 -14.96 9.75
C THR A 59 -11.21 -13.79 10.68
N SER A 60 -10.22 -12.94 11.00
CA SER A 60 -10.39 -11.72 11.81
C SER A 60 -11.38 -10.74 11.19
N PHE A 61 -11.50 -10.70 9.85
CA PHE A 61 -12.48 -9.84 9.15
C PHE A 61 -13.90 -9.99 9.70
N ARG A 62 -14.28 -11.20 10.07
CA ARG A 62 -15.62 -11.53 10.60
C ARG A 62 -15.72 -11.41 12.11
N THR A 63 -14.62 -11.48 12.83
CA THR A 63 -14.62 -11.68 14.30
C THR A 63 -14.15 -10.46 15.07
N VAL A 64 -13.18 -9.70 14.55
CA VAL A 64 -12.52 -8.61 15.29
C VAL A 64 -13.47 -7.52 15.82
N HIS A 65 -14.59 -7.31 15.13
CA HIS A 65 -15.59 -6.30 15.53
C HIS A 65 -16.79 -6.86 16.31
N ARG A 66 -16.77 -8.16 16.63
CA ARG A 66 -17.85 -8.81 17.38
C ARG A 66 -17.49 -8.94 18.86
N GLU A 67 -18.46 -8.74 19.73
CA GLU A 67 -18.25 -9.01 21.13
C GLU A 67 -17.92 -10.50 21.34
N PRO A 68 -16.85 -10.80 22.08
CA PRO A 68 -16.51 -12.17 22.38
C PRO A 68 -17.55 -12.78 23.33
N LYS A 69 -17.79 -14.08 23.20
CA LYS A 69 -18.62 -14.84 24.17
C LYS A 69 -17.91 -14.98 25.52
N ASP A 70 -16.60 -15.01 25.51
CA ASP A 70 -15.75 -15.11 26.68
C ASP A 70 -15.45 -13.71 27.19
N ALA A 71 -15.92 -13.39 28.40
CA ALA A 71 -15.77 -12.08 29.02
C ALA A 71 -14.33 -11.73 29.41
N SER A 72 -13.41 -12.72 29.45
CA SER A 72 -11.98 -12.50 29.66
C SER A 72 -11.27 -11.91 28.45
N LYS A 73 -11.88 -12.00 27.26
CA LYS A 73 -11.32 -11.46 26.01
C LYS A 73 -11.65 -9.99 25.85
N PRO A 74 -10.76 -9.21 25.19
CA PRO A 74 -10.97 -7.80 24.96
C PRO A 74 -12.27 -7.51 24.19
N SER A 75 -13.08 -6.58 24.69
CA SER A 75 -14.32 -6.13 24.05
C SER A 75 -14.03 -5.06 22.99
N PRO A 76 -14.37 -5.29 21.71
CA PRO A 76 -14.22 -4.29 20.65
C PRO A 76 -14.92 -2.97 20.96
N LYS A 77 -16.06 -3.01 21.65
CA LYS A 77 -16.78 -1.78 22.06
C LYS A 77 -16.01 -1.00 23.14
N LYS A 78 -15.41 -1.71 24.11
CA LYS A 78 -14.58 -1.05 25.14
C LYS A 78 -13.34 -0.43 24.51
N ILE A 79 -12.66 -1.17 23.62
CA ILE A 79 -11.49 -0.69 22.88
C ILE A 79 -11.86 0.55 22.04
N LEU A 80 -12.94 0.51 21.26
CA LEU A 80 -13.40 1.65 20.47
C LEU A 80 -13.72 2.87 21.34
N LYS A 81 -14.28 2.66 22.53
CA LYS A 81 -14.56 3.74 23.48
C LYS A 81 -13.26 4.36 24.02
N ALA A 82 -12.25 3.54 24.32
CA ALA A 82 -10.96 3.99 24.82
C ALA A 82 -10.15 4.75 23.76
N VAL A 83 -10.08 4.19 22.54
CA VAL A 83 -9.37 4.81 21.41
C VAL A 83 -10.06 6.07 20.89
N GLY A 84 -11.37 6.17 21.04
CA GLY A 84 -12.16 7.30 20.54
C GLY A 84 -12.39 7.26 19.01
N GLY A 85 -12.84 8.39 18.45
CA GLY A 85 -13.11 8.52 17.03
C GLY A 85 -14.43 7.88 16.57
N GLN A 86 -14.44 7.22 15.41
CA GLN A 86 -15.65 6.63 14.84
C GLN A 86 -16.12 5.39 15.62
N LYS A 87 -17.43 5.31 15.87
CA LYS A 87 -18.08 4.23 16.63
C LYS A 87 -18.04 2.82 15.97
N ARG A 88 -17.54 2.69 14.75
CA ARG A 88 -17.44 1.41 14.03
C ARG A 88 -16.01 1.17 13.60
N MET A 89 -15.43 0.02 13.92
CA MET A 89 -14.05 -0.34 13.56
C MET A 89 -13.76 -0.13 12.07
N LYS A 90 -14.66 -0.56 11.19
CA LYS A 90 -14.53 -0.36 9.73
C LYS A 90 -14.55 1.10 9.27
N ARG A 91 -14.87 2.05 10.13
CA ARG A 91 -14.87 3.50 9.86
C ARG A 91 -13.84 4.25 10.70
N ASN A 92 -13.25 3.58 11.67
CA ASN A 92 -12.25 4.16 12.56
C ASN A 92 -10.86 3.93 11.98
N LYS A 93 -10.17 5.02 11.63
CA LYS A 93 -8.86 4.96 10.98
C LYS A 93 -7.84 4.19 11.81
N THR A 94 -7.83 4.36 13.11
CA THR A 94 -6.94 3.64 14.04
C THR A 94 -7.13 2.12 13.96
N CYS A 95 -8.36 1.66 13.69
CA CYS A 95 -8.67 0.23 13.63
C CYS A 95 -8.46 -0.34 12.22
N TYR A 96 -8.99 0.33 11.18
CA TYR A 96 -9.05 -0.28 9.87
C TYR A 96 -7.70 -0.42 9.18
N LEU A 97 -6.71 0.40 9.50
CA LEU A 97 -5.37 0.30 8.91
C LEU A 97 -4.68 -1.03 9.21
N CYS A 98 -4.95 -1.63 10.39
CA CYS A 98 -4.34 -2.89 10.80
C CYS A 98 -5.28 -4.10 10.66
N HIS A 99 -6.59 -3.88 10.72
CA HIS A 99 -7.55 -4.99 10.79
C HIS A 99 -8.27 -5.28 9.48
N TYR A 100 -8.12 -4.44 8.47
CA TYR A 100 -8.85 -4.58 7.20
C TYR A 100 -8.00 -4.16 6.01
N THR A 101 -8.32 -4.73 4.85
CA THR A 101 -7.76 -4.30 3.57
C THR A 101 -8.66 -3.25 2.93
N LEU A 102 -8.07 -2.12 2.51
CA LEU A 102 -8.74 -0.98 1.91
C LEU A 102 -8.65 -1.07 0.39
N GLU A 103 -9.58 -1.81 -0.22
CA GLU A 103 -9.59 -2.04 -1.66
C GLU A 103 -10.19 -0.86 -2.44
N LYS A 104 -9.61 -0.54 -3.60
CA LYS A 104 -10.15 0.40 -4.58
C LYS A 104 -10.36 -0.30 -5.93
N LYS A 105 -11.37 0.13 -6.67
CA LYS A 105 -11.59 -0.30 -8.05
C LYS A 105 -10.62 0.37 -9.02
N ASP A 106 -10.40 1.66 -8.81
CA ASP A 106 -9.51 2.54 -9.59
C ASP A 106 -8.95 3.64 -8.68
N ALA A 107 -8.05 4.47 -9.19
CA ALA A 107 -7.35 5.50 -8.42
C ALA A 107 -8.30 6.49 -7.75
N ASP A 108 -9.38 6.87 -8.42
CA ASP A 108 -10.34 7.88 -7.96
C ASP A 108 -11.46 7.30 -7.10
N ALA A 109 -11.61 5.97 -7.09
CA ALA A 109 -12.65 5.30 -6.34
C ALA A 109 -12.43 5.43 -4.83
N LYS A 110 -13.53 5.53 -4.09
CA LYS A 110 -13.50 5.39 -2.63
C LYS A 110 -13.12 3.97 -2.25
N HIS A 111 -12.25 3.83 -1.27
CA HIS A 111 -11.90 2.51 -0.75
C HIS A 111 -13.10 1.79 -0.14
N GLN A 112 -13.10 0.48 -0.26
CA GLN A 112 -14.06 -0.43 0.32
C GLN A 112 -13.34 -1.44 1.20
N ILE A 113 -13.99 -1.88 2.26
CA ILE A 113 -13.46 -2.91 3.16
C ILE A 113 -14.21 -4.21 2.87
N LYS A 114 -13.51 -5.16 2.24
CA LYS A 114 -14.07 -6.47 1.85
C LYS A 114 -13.41 -7.64 2.53
N SER A 115 -12.15 -7.47 2.99
CA SER A 115 -11.36 -8.50 3.64
C SER A 115 -10.64 -7.98 4.89
N GLY A 116 -10.11 -8.90 5.69
CA GLY A 116 -9.11 -8.63 6.70
C GLY A 116 -7.75 -8.34 6.05
N THR A 117 -6.69 -8.47 6.81
CA THR A 117 -5.31 -8.36 6.28
C THR A 117 -5.10 -9.39 5.18
N SER A 118 -4.74 -8.94 3.97
CA SER A 118 -4.67 -9.78 2.77
C SER A 118 -3.28 -9.79 2.13
N CYS A 119 -3.18 -10.41 0.96
CA CYS A 119 -1.94 -10.56 0.20
C CYS A 119 -1.16 -9.23 0.07
N GLU A 120 -1.83 -8.18 -0.33
CA GLU A 120 -1.23 -6.86 -0.58
C GLU A 120 -0.76 -6.14 0.70
N SER A 121 -1.24 -6.57 1.87
CA SER A 121 -0.73 -6.06 3.15
C SER A 121 0.72 -6.49 3.42
N CYS A 122 1.16 -7.59 2.79
CA CYS A 122 2.54 -8.09 2.87
C CYS A 122 3.32 -7.79 1.58
N HIS A 123 2.65 -7.87 0.41
CA HIS A 123 3.30 -7.80 -0.90
C HIS A 123 3.25 -6.41 -1.55
N GLY A 124 2.66 -5.42 -0.89
CA GLY A 124 2.51 -4.06 -1.41
C GLY A 124 1.25 -3.87 -2.25
N ALA A 125 0.78 -2.62 -2.36
CA ALA A 125 -0.41 -2.24 -3.13
C ALA A 125 -0.23 -2.57 -4.61
N SER A 126 -1.17 -3.30 -5.21
CA SER A 126 -0.95 -4.01 -6.48
C SER A 126 -1.30 -3.23 -7.74
N SER A 127 -1.88 -2.02 -7.64
CA SER A 127 -2.32 -1.28 -8.84
C SER A 127 -1.26 -1.13 -9.92
N ASP A 128 -0.01 -0.92 -9.53
CA ASP A 128 1.08 -0.57 -10.44
C ASP A 128 1.92 -1.78 -10.83
N TRP A 129 2.16 -2.71 -9.91
CA TRP A 129 2.98 -3.88 -10.19
C TRP A 129 2.21 -5.10 -10.74
N LEU A 130 0.90 -5.17 -10.53
CA LEU A 130 0.10 -6.33 -10.94
C LEU A 130 0.26 -6.67 -12.44
N PRO A 131 0.20 -5.70 -13.38
CA PRO A 131 0.38 -6.00 -14.80
C PRO A 131 1.83 -6.29 -15.20
N LEU A 132 2.78 -6.11 -14.28
CA LEU A 132 4.21 -6.31 -14.54
C LEU A 132 4.68 -7.68 -14.08
N HIS A 133 4.22 -8.16 -12.92
CA HIS A 133 4.78 -9.33 -12.24
C HIS A 133 4.56 -10.67 -12.98
N ASP A 134 3.52 -10.77 -13.80
CA ASP A 134 3.15 -11.95 -14.58
C ASP A 134 3.35 -11.78 -16.10
N ASN A 135 3.96 -10.67 -16.51
CA ASN A 135 4.32 -10.45 -17.92
C ASN A 135 5.60 -11.19 -18.26
N TYR A 136 5.48 -12.37 -18.84
CA TYR A 136 6.62 -13.24 -19.20
C TYR A 136 7.26 -12.94 -20.58
N GLY A 137 6.94 -11.79 -21.17
CA GLY A 137 7.54 -11.34 -22.44
C GLY A 137 6.66 -11.54 -23.68
N GLY A 138 5.40 -11.93 -23.51
CA GLY A 138 4.44 -12.04 -24.60
C GLY A 138 3.13 -12.69 -24.16
N LYS A 139 2.08 -12.50 -24.96
CA LYS A 139 0.72 -12.93 -24.63
C LYS A 139 0.60 -14.44 -24.34
N ASP A 140 1.38 -15.27 -25.06
CA ASP A 140 1.31 -16.72 -24.95
C ASP A 140 2.59 -17.32 -24.33
N VAL A 141 3.48 -16.49 -23.78
CA VAL A 141 4.69 -16.92 -23.11
C VAL A 141 4.36 -17.36 -21.70
N LYS A 142 4.65 -18.62 -21.38
CA LYS A 142 4.52 -19.16 -20.03
C LYS A 142 5.79 -18.87 -19.22
N ARG A 143 5.67 -18.91 -17.92
CA ARG A 143 6.75 -18.65 -16.96
C ARG A 143 8.00 -19.50 -17.22
N GLU A 144 7.83 -20.75 -17.63
CA GLU A 144 8.91 -21.70 -17.91
C GLU A 144 9.69 -21.38 -19.19
N ALA A 145 9.07 -20.62 -20.10
CA ALA A 145 9.64 -20.19 -21.37
C ALA A 145 10.16 -18.74 -21.36
N GLU A 146 10.10 -18.08 -20.23
CA GLU A 146 10.56 -16.71 -20.08
C GLU A 146 12.07 -16.59 -20.30
N ALA A 147 12.51 -15.68 -21.18
CA ALA A 147 13.92 -15.39 -21.39
C ALA A 147 14.58 -14.82 -20.12
N ALA A 148 15.85 -15.19 -19.88
CA ALA A 148 16.53 -14.87 -18.63
C ALA A 148 16.71 -13.35 -18.40
N ASP A 149 17.03 -12.61 -19.44
CA ASP A 149 17.16 -11.15 -19.42
C ASP A 149 15.81 -10.46 -19.17
N HIS A 150 14.74 -10.97 -19.82
CA HIS A 150 13.38 -10.50 -19.58
C HIS A 150 12.97 -10.72 -18.12
N LYS A 151 13.26 -11.90 -17.56
CA LYS A 151 12.97 -12.22 -16.15
C LYS A 151 13.65 -11.25 -15.18
N VAL A 152 14.93 -10.94 -15.42
CA VAL A 152 15.67 -9.96 -14.59
C VAL A 152 14.98 -8.59 -14.64
N LYS A 153 14.63 -8.14 -15.86
CA LYS A 153 13.94 -6.86 -16.04
C LYS A 153 12.56 -6.86 -15.39
N ARG A 154 11.75 -7.89 -15.60
CA ARG A 154 10.40 -8.02 -15.01
C ARG A 154 10.43 -7.95 -13.48
N ILE A 155 11.38 -8.66 -12.85
CA ILE A 155 11.56 -8.64 -11.41
C ILE A 155 11.92 -7.23 -10.94
N ALA A 156 12.87 -6.56 -11.62
CA ALA A 156 13.27 -5.21 -11.28
C ALA A 156 12.12 -4.20 -11.43
N ASP A 157 11.40 -4.25 -12.56
CA ASP A 157 10.28 -3.34 -12.84
C ASP A 157 9.14 -3.52 -11.82
N ALA A 158 8.75 -4.76 -11.52
CA ALA A 158 7.70 -5.02 -10.55
C ALA A 158 8.12 -4.62 -9.12
N THR A 159 9.40 -4.81 -8.76
CA THR A 159 9.95 -4.33 -7.47
C THR A 159 9.94 -2.81 -7.41
N ALA A 160 10.35 -2.13 -8.44
CA ALA A 160 10.33 -0.67 -8.53
C ALA A 160 8.89 -0.11 -8.46
N ALA A 161 7.91 -0.87 -8.96
CA ALA A 161 6.49 -0.55 -8.85
C ALA A 161 5.86 -0.91 -7.48
N GLY A 162 6.66 -1.39 -6.52
CA GLY A 162 6.25 -1.63 -5.15
C GLY A 162 5.89 -3.08 -4.80
N LEU A 163 6.17 -4.06 -5.70
CA LEU A 163 6.01 -5.47 -5.35
C LEU A 163 7.10 -5.92 -4.39
N ILE A 164 6.70 -6.45 -3.26
CA ILE A 164 7.58 -7.17 -2.33
C ILE A 164 7.46 -8.67 -2.62
N TRP A 165 8.51 -9.24 -3.20
CA TRP A 165 8.55 -10.67 -3.53
C TRP A 165 8.60 -11.53 -2.27
N SER A 166 8.09 -12.76 -2.35
CA SER A 166 8.10 -13.72 -1.23
C SER A 166 9.51 -14.07 -0.73
N THR A 167 10.54 -13.80 -1.52
CA THR A 167 11.96 -13.97 -1.17
C THR A 167 12.52 -12.78 -0.39
N MET A 168 11.89 -11.62 -0.45
CA MET A 168 12.28 -10.37 0.24
C MET A 168 11.74 -10.41 1.68
N LYS A 169 12.33 -11.27 2.48
CA LYS A 169 11.80 -11.58 3.83
C LYS A 169 11.93 -10.43 4.83
N TYR A 170 12.94 -9.57 4.65
CA TYR A 170 13.12 -8.40 5.50
C TYR A 170 12.00 -7.38 5.26
N GLU A 171 11.72 -7.05 4.01
CA GLU A 171 10.68 -6.11 3.61
C GLU A 171 9.28 -6.60 3.98
N ILE A 172 9.04 -7.93 3.88
CA ILE A 172 7.80 -8.54 4.36
C ILE A 172 7.69 -8.40 5.88
N ALA A 173 8.78 -8.65 6.62
CA ALA A 173 8.79 -8.48 8.08
C ALA A 173 8.57 -7.03 8.50
N GLU A 174 9.15 -6.07 7.78
CA GLU A 174 8.89 -4.64 7.97
C GLU A 174 7.40 -4.31 7.82
N ASN A 175 6.76 -4.84 6.76
CA ASN A 175 5.31 -4.69 6.59
C ASN A 175 4.49 -5.33 7.73
N CYS A 176 4.91 -6.46 8.26
CA CYS A 176 4.27 -7.04 9.45
C CYS A 176 4.31 -6.05 10.63
N MET A 177 5.43 -5.37 10.82
CA MET A 177 5.64 -4.44 11.92
C MET A 177 4.81 -3.17 11.81
N THR A 178 4.24 -2.84 10.65
CA THR A 178 3.29 -1.71 10.52
C THR A 178 2.02 -1.92 11.35
N CYS A 179 1.64 -3.17 11.58
CA CYS A 179 0.46 -3.54 12.37
C CYS A 179 0.84 -4.20 13.72
N HIS A 180 1.91 -5.01 13.76
CA HIS A 180 2.35 -5.76 14.93
C HIS A 180 3.46 -5.06 15.71
N GLY A 181 4.00 -3.96 15.23
CA GLY A 181 5.01 -3.17 15.93
C GLY A 181 4.41 -2.30 17.02
N LEU A 182 5.14 -2.12 18.11
CA LEU A 182 4.79 -1.21 19.21
C LEU A 182 4.81 0.28 18.81
N ALA A 183 5.11 0.59 17.56
CA ALA A 183 5.29 1.95 17.07
C ALA A 183 3.99 2.62 16.59
N ASN A 184 2.81 2.09 16.91
CA ASN A 184 1.59 2.85 16.64
C ASN A 184 1.41 3.92 17.73
N PRO A 185 1.67 5.21 17.45
CA PRO A 185 1.64 6.28 18.47
C PRO A 185 0.23 6.50 19.05
N ASN A 186 -0.79 5.90 18.45
CA ASN A 186 -2.17 6.01 18.89
C ASN A 186 -2.63 4.82 19.76
N LEU A 187 -1.77 3.82 19.98
CA LEU A 187 -2.05 2.68 20.85
C LEU A 187 -1.08 2.68 22.02
N LYS A 188 -1.61 2.75 23.22
CA LYS A 188 -0.86 2.53 24.45
C LYS A 188 -0.87 1.04 24.77
N ALA A 189 0.16 0.54 25.48
CA ALA A 189 0.23 -0.86 25.89
C ALA A 189 -1.01 -1.31 26.67
N ASP A 190 -1.57 -0.44 27.51
CA ASP A 190 -2.77 -0.68 28.29
C ASP A 190 -4.07 -0.79 27.45
N ASP A 191 -4.06 -0.31 26.21
CA ASP A 191 -5.19 -0.44 25.29
C ASP A 191 -5.22 -1.83 24.60
N LEU A 192 -4.13 -2.58 24.72
CA LEU A 192 -3.92 -3.89 24.09
C LEU A 192 -3.99 -5.06 25.08
N ALA A 193 -4.07 -4.77 26.38
CA ALA A 193 -4.13 -5.75 27.47
C ALA A 193 -5.54 -6.33 27.73
#